data_e1d24ce805827040f689f6eef153e9d2
#
_entry.id   e1d24ce805827040f689f6eef153e9d2
#
_cell.length_a   1.000
_cell.length_b   1.000
_cell.length_c   1.000
_cell.angle_alpha   90.00
_cell.angle_beta   90.00
_cell.angle_gamma   90.00
#
_symmetry.space_group_name_H-M   'P 1'
#
loop_
_entity.id
_entity.type
_entity.pdbx_description
1 polymer ?
#
loop_
_entity_poly.entity_id
_entity_poly.type
_entity_poly.pdbx_seq_one_letter_code
_entity_poly.pdbx_strand_id
1 'polypeptide(L)'
;MAKLMGRRAPALKVETISAENALDVLGSEFRLGKEKIASILRSVGIKVEGSKAASELSLYREIIACKLGDRSRFATSDEAYLETLDEQLRSFDEIYVDTAPIIQLDYFLYFVANAEPILKRRKKKLLILEKTMEELHGLKDNQEKDLEVRVRATIRPDLIRQLAKRGLVRIGDTGSVGIADDHLVSLFRQVGANKSLLLITQDRGLSERIVRLAQELEKQPKVKEDLPWWKKIFKSKEEQHEHDHHMVVCKLVEEGRLKRCYICPECNESYYDDLHDCEGMVLCGRCYLDLKEQEARQVEANKKKREAELKAEEERQRKLEEEEKRLEAERSKQTVAQRLEQQRKKLLRIGLTALPIVLLLLILLLLILL
;
A
#
# COMPACT_ATOMS: atom_id res chain seq x y z
N MET A 1 -1.50 -2.94 25.98
CA MET A 1 -0.37 -2.68 25.05
C MET A 1 0.72 -3.71 25.29
N ALA A 2 0.71 -4.83 24.56
CA ALA A 2 1.72 -5.88 24.65
C ALA A 2 2.57 -5.83 23.39
N LYS A 3 3.86 -5.51 23.55
CA LYS A 3 4.88 -5.54 22.50
C LYS A 3 5.04 -6.97 22.00
N LEU A 4 4.53 -7.27 20.82
CA LEU A 4 4.92 -8.44 20.03
C LEU A 4 6.32 -8.16 19.45
N MET A 5 7.33 -8.54 20.21
CA MET A 5 8.70 -8.67 19.70
C MET A 5 8.72 -9.89 18.77
N GLY A 6 8.71 -9.66 17.46
CA GLY A 6 9.01 -10.66 16.48
C GLY A 6 10.40 -11.25 16.72
N ARG A 7 10.46 -12.51 17.10
CA ARG A 7 11.71 -13.28 17.10
C ARG A 7 12.15 -13.40 15.64
N ARG A 8 13.19 -12.64 15.27
CA ARG A 8 13.95 -12.92 14.04
C ARG A 8 14.47 -14.34 14.14
N ALA A 9 14.12 -15.17 13.17
CA ALA A 9 14.79 -16.44 12.98
C ALA A 9 16.30 -16.18 12.91
N PRO A 10 17.14 -17.05 13.53
CA PRO A 10 18.57 -16.86 13.48
C PRO A 10 19.00 -16.90 12.02
N ALA A 11 19.65 -15.81 11.55
CA ALA A 11 20.29 -15.79 10.24
C ALA A 11 21.23 -17.01 10.16
N LEU A 12 20.98 -17.91 9.21
CA LEU A 12 21.87 -19.01 8.90
C LEU A 12 23.28 -18.41 8.71
N LYS A 13 24.22 -18.79 9.55
CA LYS A 13 25.63 -18.47 9.36
C LYS A 13 26.00 -19.02 7.98
N VAL A 14 26.31 -18.15 7.04
CA VAL A 14 26.87 -18.51 5.75
C VAL A 14 28.31 -19.00 6.02
N GLU A 15 28.46 -20.28 6.25
CA GLU A 15 29.79 -20.90 6.25
C GLU A 15 30.26 -20.95 4.80
N THR A 16 31.44 -20.43 4.55
CA THR A 16 32.13 -20.54 3.26
C THR A 16 32.50 -22.01 3.06
N ILE A 17 31.73 -22.73 2.26
CA ILE A 17 31.96 -24.16 1.99
C ILE A 17 32.87 -24.26 0.77
N SER A 18 33.97 -24.99 0.86
CA SER A 18 34.86 -25.26 -0.29
C SER A 18 34.14 -26.13 -1.34
N ALA A 19 34.57 -26.09 -2.60
CA ALA A 19 33.90 -26.83 -3.68
C ALA A 19 33.89 -28.36 -3.45
N GLU A 20 34.88 -28.89 -2.79
CA GLU A 20 34.92 -30.32 -2.39
C GLU A 20 33.79 -30.62 -1.39
N ASN A 21 33.53 -29.71 -0.46
CA ASN A 21 32.44 -29.84 0.50
C ASN A 21 31.06 -29.67 -0.14
N ALA A 22 30.93 -28.90 -1.24
CA ALA A 22 29.67 -28.70 -1.91
C ALA A 22 29.04 -29.99 -2.45
N LEU A 23 29.86 -30.86 -3.06
CA LEU A 23 29.38 -32.18 -3.51
C LEU A 23 28.98 -33.09 -2.37
N ASP A 24 29.66 -33.01 -1.22
CA ASP A 24 29.31 -33.75 -0.02
C ASP A 24 28.01 -33.26 0.62
N VAL A 25 27.85 -31.94 0.75
CA VAL A 25 26.64 -31.33 1.24
C VAL A 25 25.44 -31.69 0.35
N LEU A 26 25.56 -31.48 -0.96
CA LEU A 26 24.51 -31.84 -1.92
C LEU A 26 24.24 -33.35 -1.95
N GLY A 27 25.30 -34.19 -1.86
CA GLY A 27 25.17 -35.63 -1.77
C GLY A 27 24.40 -36.09 -0.54
N SER A 28 24.68 -35.51 0.60
CA SER A 28 23.95 -35.74 1.84
C SER A 28 22.50 -35.23 1.76
N GLU A 29 22.33 -34.01 1.26
CA GLU A 29 21.03 -33.38 1.10
C GLU A 29 20.06 -34.17 0.21
N PHE A 30 20.53 -34.63 -0.96
CA PHE A 30 19.74 -35.37 -1.92
C PHE A 30 19.88 -36.91 -1.82
N ARG A 31 20.65 -37.40 -0.85
CA ARG A 31 20.94 -38.81 -0.67
C ARG A 31 21.52 -39.49 -1.94
N LEU A 32 22.46 -38.77 -2.58
CA LEU A 32 23.11 -39.20 -3.83
C LEU A 32 24.62 -39.21 -3.67
N GLY A 33 25.30 -40.14 -4.39
CA GLY A 33 26.75 -40.12 -4.49
C GLY A 33 27.30 -38.92 -5.24
N LYS A 34 28.53 -38.49 -4.89
CA LYS A 34 29.21 -37.31 -5.51
C LYS A 34 29.25 -37.37 -7.04
N GLU A 35 29.54 -38.55 -7.61
CA GLU A 35 29.60 -38.77 -9.05
C GLU A 35 28.27 -38.50 -9.74
N LYS A 36 27.16 -38.89 -9.10
CA LYS A 36 25.82 -38.63 -9.62
C LYS A 36 25.49 -37.15 -9.60
N ILE A 37 25.81 -36.43 -8.51
CA ILE A 37 25.67 -34.99 -8.37
C ILE A 37 26.50 -34.29 -9.48
N ALA A 38 27.79 -34.64 -9.57
CA ALA A 38 28.68 -34.07 -10.61
C ALA A 38 28.19 -34.37 -12.03
N SER A 39 27.62 -35.55 -12.29
CA SER A 39 27.02 -35.90 -13.58
C SER A 39 25.81 -35.03 -13.89
N ILE A 40 24.93 -34.78 -12.91
CA ILE A 40 23.75 -33.90 -13.07
C ILE A 40 24.20 -32.48 -13.40
N LEU A 41 25.15 -31.91 -12.65
CA LEU A 41 25.68 -30.57 -12.88
C LEU A 41 26.34 -30.42 -14.25
N ARG A 42 27.15 -31.41 -14.65
CA ARG A 42 27.76 -31.44 -15.99
C ARG A 42 26.73 -31.49 -17.12
N SER A 43 25.58 -32.15 -16.90
CA SER A 43 24.54 -32.24 -17.92
C SER A 43 23.90 -30.88 -18.29
N VAL A 44 24.11 -29.84 -17.50
CA VAL A 44 23.69 -28.45 -17.74
C VAL A 44 24.87 -27.50 -17.97
N GLY A 45 26.06 -28.05 -18.25
CA GLY A 45 27.25 -27.28 -18.59
C GLY A 45 28.05 -26.74 -17.41
N ILE A 46 27.74 -27.18 -16.18
CA ILE A 46 28.49 -26.76 -14.98
C ILE A 46 29.65 -27.72 -14.74
N LYS A 47 30.87 -27.18 -14.71
CA LYS A 47 32.08 -27.89 -14.27
C LYS A 47 32.34 -27.54 -12.82
N VAL A 48 32.35 -28.54 -11.97
CA VAL A 48 32.69 -28.37 -10.54
C VAL A 48 34.20 -28.47 -10.42
N GLU A 49 34.91 -27.36 -10.55
CA GLU A 49 36.36 -27.25 -10.41
C GLU A 49 36.67 -26.06 -9.48
N GLY A 50 37.35 -26.32 -8.37
CA GLY A 50 37.87 -25.29 -7.45
C GLY A 50 36.88 -24.76 -6.41
N SER A 51 37.35 -23.92 -5.50
CA SER A 51 36.56 -23.32 -4.42
C SER A 51 35.69 -22.17 -4.94
N LYS A 52 34.38 -22.32 -4.91
CA LYS A 52 33.46 -21.29 -5.32
C LYS A 52 32.40 -20.99 -4.23
N ALA A 53 31.87 -19.77 -4.27
CA ALA A 53 31.08 -19.16 -3.19
C ALA A 53 29.73 -19.84 -2.92
N ALA A 54 29.18 -19.63 -1.72
CA ALA A 54 27.88 -20.17 -1.25
C ALA A 54 26.69 -19.82 -2.16
N SER A 55 26.76 -18.76 -2.98
CA SER A 55 25.73 -18.40 -3.98
C SER A 55 25.52 -19.49 -5.04
N GLU A 56 26.57 -20.23 -5.38
CA GLU A 56 26.47 -21.31 -6.37
C GLU A 56 25.78 -22.55 -5.82
N LEU A 57 25.85 -22.76 -4.50
CA LEU A 57 25.20 -23.90 -3.86
C LEU A 57 23.68 -23.86 -4.01
N SER A 58 23.08 -22.66 -3.97
CA SER A 58 21.64 -22.49 -4.23
C SER A 58 21.30 -22.92 -5.66
N LEU A 59 22.04 -22.45 -6.65
CA LEU A 59 21.84 -22.85 -8.05
C LEU A 59 22.01 -24.35 -8.25
N TYR A 60 22.98 -24.98 -7.60
CA TYR A 60 23.20 -26.44 -7.70
C TYR A 60 22.03 -27.23 -7.08
N ARG A 61 21.49 -26.79 -5.96
CA ARG A 61 20.25 -27.35 -5.38
C ARG A 61 19.09 -27.27 -6.35
N GLU A 62 18.89 -26.11 -6.99
CA GLU A 62 17.84 -25.93 -8.00
C GLU A 62 17.99 -26.91 -9.16
N ILE A 63 19.20 -27.05 -9.70
CA ILE A 63 19.48 -27.97 -10.82
C ILE A 63 19.14 -29.40 -10.43
N ILE A 64 19.64 -29.85 -9.28
CA ILE A 64 19.40 -31.22 -8.81
C ILE A 64 17.92 -31.48 -8.57
N ALA A 65 17.22 -30.55 -7.88
CA ALA A 65 15.80 -30.66 -7.63
C ALA A 65 14.97 -30.73 -8.94
N CYS A 66 15.29 -29.88 -9.93
CA CYS A 66 14.62 -29.91 -11.24
C CYS A 66 14.88 -31.22 -12.00
N LYS A 67 16.11 -31.73 -11.96
CA LYS A 67 16.47 -32.96 -12.68
C LYS A 67 15.90 -34.22 -12.01
N LEU A 68 15.81 -34.24 -10.69
CA LEU A 68 15.20 -35.34 -9.95
C LEU A 68 13.68 -35.25 -9.88
N GLY A 69 13.12 -34.07 -10.06
CA GLY A 69 11.70 -33.79 -9.82
C GLY A 69 11.34 -33.74 -8.33
N ASP A 70 12.35 -33.68 -7.44
CA ASP A 70 12.18 -33.58 -6.00
C ASP A 70 12.28 -32.13 -5.52
N ARG A 71 11.16 -31.58 -5.06
CA ARG A 71 11.00 -30.21 -4.60
C ARG A 71 10.75 -30.12 -3.08
N SER A 72 10.85 -31.23 -2.37
CA SER A 72 10.53 -31.29 -0.93
C SER A 72 11.33 -30.29 -0.10
N ARG A 73 12.56 -29.98 -0.54
CA ARG A 73 13.46 -29.03 0.14
C ARG A 73 13.08 -27.57 -0.02
N PHE A 74 12.21 -27.28 -0.98
CA PHE A 74 11.67 -25.95 -1.22
C PHE A 74 10.28 -25.78 -0.58
N ALA A 75 9.75 -26.83 0.04
CA ALA A 75 8.50 -26.75 0.78
C ALA A 75 8.75 -26.17 2.18
N THR A 76 7.87 -25.27 2.60
CA THR A 76 7.87 -24.71 3.96
C THR A 76 7.01 -25.54 4.90
N SER A 77 7.32 -25.45 6.19
CA SER A 77 6.47 -25.93 7.29
C SER A 77 5.68 -24.80 7.97
N ASP A 78 5.75 -23.56 7.42
CA ASP A 78 5.02 -22.40 7.94
C ASP A 78 3.53 -22.52 7.54
N GLU A 79 2.72 -23.04 8.46
CA GLU A 79 1.27 -23.24 8.23
C GLU A 79 0.55 -21.92 7.95
N ALA A 80 0.89 -20.84 8.64
CA ALA A 80 0.27 -19.52 8.43
C ALA A 80 0.52 -18.99 7.01
N TYR A 81 1.73 -19.22 6.48
CA TYR A 81 2.03 -18.90 5.10
C TYR A 81 1.23 -19.79 4.13
N LEU A 82 1.12 -21.08 4.39
CA LEU A 82 0.36 -22.00 3.51
C LEU A 82 -1.14 -21.67 3.50
N GLU A 83 -1.71 -21.27 4.63
CA GLU A 83 -3.09 -20.77 4.70
C GLU A 83 -3.28 -19.48 3.88
N THR A 84 -2.39 -18.52 4.07
CA THR A 84 -2.41 -17.27 3.27
C THR A 84 -2.30 -17.55 1.77
N LEU A 85 -1.41 -18.46 1.37
CA LEU A 85 -1.24 -18.87 -0.02
C LEU A 85 -2.51 -19.57 -0.56
N ASP A 86 -3.15 -20.41 0.24
CA ASP A 86 -4.41 -21.06 -0.15
C ASP A 86 -5.53 -20.05 -0.36
N GLU A 87 -5.67 -19.07 0.53
CA GLU A 87 -6.63 -17.98 0.41
C GLU A 87 -6.39 -17.15 -0.85
N GLN A 88 -5.14 -16.76 -1.09
CA GLN A 88 -4.75 -16.01 -2.28
C GLN A 88 -5.09 -16.77 -3.57
N LEU A 89 -4.70 -18.06 -3.66
CA LEU A 89 -4.92 -18.84 -4.87
C LEU A 89 -6.39 -19.25 -5.06
N ARG A 90 -7.16 -19.37 -3.98
CA ARG A 90 -8.58 -19.75 -4.02
C ARG A 90 -9.41 -18.74 -4.78
N SER A 91 -9.14 -17.45 -4.62
CA SER A 91 -9.97 -16.35 -5.12
C SER A 91 -9.89 -16.15 -6.65
N PHE A 92 -8.98 -16.84 -7.36
CA PHE A 92 -8.80 -16.65 -8.80
C PHE A 92 -9.27 -17.86 -9.61
N ASP A 93 -9.93 -17.61 -10.74
CA ASP A 93 -10.32 -18.64 -11.69
C ASP A 93 -9.13 -19.15 -12.51
N GLU A 94 -8.25 -18.23 -12.89
CA GLU A 94 -7.06 -18.52 -13.68
C GLU A 94 -5.82 -17.81 -13.10
N ILE A 95 -4.68 -18.54 -13.10
CA ILE A 95 -3.41 -18.09 -12.53
C ILE A 95 -2.34 -18.17 -13.61
N TYR A 96 -1.93 -17.02 -14.11
CA TYR A 96 -0.92 -16.91 -15.16
C TYR A 96 0.46 -16.68 -14.57
N VAL A 97 1.48 -17.28 -15.16
CA VAL A 97 2.88 -17.11 -14.76
C VAL A 97 3.68 -16.66 -15.97
N ASP A 98 4.30 -15.50 -15.85
CA ASP A 98 5.18 -14.90 -16.83
C ASP A 98 6.58 -15.52 -16.82
N THR A 99 7.43 -15.17 -17.78
CA THR A 99 8.80 -15.69 -17.94
C THR A 99 9.71 -15.29 -16.79
N ALA A 100 9.67 -14.03 -16.37
CA ALA A 100 10.59 -13.47 -15.38
C ALA A 100 10.55 -14.19 -14.02
N PRO A 101 9.39 -14.49 -13.40
CA PRO A 101 9.32 -15.27 -12.16
C PRO A 101 9.94 -16.67 -12.28
N ILE A 102 9.86 -17.28 -13.48
CA ILE A 102 10.35 -18.63 -13.71
C ILE A 102 11.88 -18.69 -13.66
N ILE A 103 12.56 -17.64 -14.12
CA ILE A 103 14.02 -17.59 -14.22
C ILE A 103 14.70 -16.84 -13.08
N GLN A 104 13.93 -16.06 -12.28
CA GLN A 104 14.48 -15.30 -11.18
C GLN A 104 14.74 -16.19 -9.96
N LEU A 105 16.01 -16.33 -9.57
CA LEU A 105 16.43 -17.09 -8.40
C LEU A 105 15.69 -18.45 -8.24
N ASP A 106 15.58 -18.94 -7.03
CA ASP A 106 14.87 -20.17 -6.67
C ASP A 106 13.40 -19.94 -6.28
N TYR A 107 12.92 -18.70 -6.35
CA TYR A 107 11.57 -18.30 -5.88
C TYR A 107 10.46 -19.12 -6.53
N PHE A 108 10.58 -19.42 -7.82
CA PHE A 108 9.60 -20.24 -8.52
C PHE A 108 9.54 -21.68 -7.99
N LEU A 109 10.68 -22.27 -7.60
CA LEU A 109 10.72 -23.61 -6.98
C LEU A 109 10.01 -23.63 -5.64
N TYR A 110 10.28 -22.65 -4.78
CA TYR A 110 9.59 -22.50 -3.50
C TYR A 110 8.09 -22.31 -3.71
N PHE A 111 7.70 -21.42 -4.61
CA PHE A 111 6.29 -21.21 -4.94
C PHE A 111 5.60 -22.49 -5.39
N VAL A 112 6.17 -23.20 -6.37
CA VAL A 112 5.57 -24.42 -6.89
C VAL A 112 5.53 -25.53 -5.83
N ALA A 113 6.56 -25.68 -5.02
CA ALA A 113 6.60 -26.69 -3.95
C ALA A 113 5.46 -26.47 -2.95
N ASN A 114 5.21 -25.20 -2.56
CA ASN A 114 4.19 -24.84 -1.60
C ASN A 114 2.78 -24.78 -2.22
N ALA A 115 2.67 -24.35 -3.48
CA ALA A 115 1.39 -24.27 -4.17
C ALA A 115 0.86 -25.62 -4.66
N GLU A 116 1.74 -26.63 -4.91
CA GLU A 116 1.35 -27.93 -5.48
C GLU A 116 0.22 -28.62 -4.70
N PRO A 117 0.26 -28.79 -3.36
CA PRO A 117 -0.82 -29.42 -2.61
C PRO A 117 -2.12 -28.61 -2.68
N ILE A 118 -2.01 -27.27 -2.69
CA ILE A 118 -3.15 -26.35 -2.79
C ILE A 118 -3.81 -26.47 -4.16
N LEU A 119 -3.02 -26.38 -5.24
CA LEU A 119 -3.52 -26.48 -6.62
C LEU A 119 -4.22 -27.82 -6.88
N LYS A 120 -3.66 -28.92 -6.37
CA LYS A 120 -4.28 -30.25 -6.45
C LYS A 120 -5.63 -30.29 -5.72
N ARG A 121 -5.68 -29.84 -4.47
CA ARG A 121 -6.89 -29.81 -3.65
C ARG A 121 -7.97 -28.94 -4.30
N ARG A 122 -7.58 -27.79 -4.85
CA ARG A 122 -8.48 -26.82 -5.50
C ARG A 122 -8.79 -27.16 -6.96
N LYS A 123 -8.17 -28.21 -7.53
CA LYS A 123 -8.26 -28.57 -8.97
C LYS A 123 -7.90 -27.42 -9.90
N LYS A 124 -6.98 -26.54 -9.46
CA LYS A 124 -6.49 -25.40 -10.23
C LYS A 124 -5.16 -25.73 -10.91
N LYS A 125 -4.84 -24.97 -11.96
CA LYS A 125 -3.60 -25.13 -12.71
C LYS A 125 -2.96 -23.77 -12.92
N LEU A 126 -1.62 -23.74 -12.92
CA LEU A 126 -0.88 -22.57 -13.41
C LEU A 126 -0.94 -22.56 -14.95
N LEU A 127 -1.15 -21.40 -15.50
CA LEU A 127 -1.21 -21.16 -16.94
C LEU A 127 0.11 -20.52 -17.39
N ILE A 128 0.82 -21.19 -18.26
CA ILE A 128 2.08 -20.70 -18.85
C ILE A 128 1.86 -20.64 -20.36
N LEU A 129 2.15 -19.51 -20.96
CA LEU A 129 1.95 -19.33 -22.40
C LEU A 129 3.05 -20.05 -23.17
N GLU A 130 2.75 -20.51 -24.40
CA GLU A 130 3.77 -21.06 -25.29
C GLU A 130 4.88 -20.04 -25.57
N LYS A 131 4.52 -18.76 -25.67
CA LYS A 131 5.47 -17.66 -25.82
C LYS A 131 6.48 -17.58 -24.68
N THR A 132 6.05 -17.80 -23.45
CA THR A 132 6.94 -17.94 -22.29
C THR A 132 7.95 -19.09 -22.46
N MET A 133 7.49 -20.21 -23.02
CA MET A 133 8.40 -21.34 -23.33
C MET A 133 9.41 -20.99 -24.42
N GLU A 134 9.01 -20.25 -25.44
CA GLU A 134 9.90 -19.75 -26.50
C GLU A 134 10.95 -18.79 -25.95
N GLU A 135 10.54 -17.84 -25.08
CA GLU A 135 11.45 -16.91 -24.42
C GLU A 135 12.48 -17.62 -23.54
N LEU A 136 12.06 -18.65 -22.79
CA LEU A 136 13.00 -19.49 -22.02
C LEU A 136 14.03 -20.16 -22.94
N HIS A 137 13.60 -20.64 -24.11
CA HIS A 137 14.54 -21.22 -25.09
C HIS A 137 15.50 -20.17 -25.66
N GLY A 138 15.02 -18.96 -25.94
CA GLY A 138 15.88 -17.87 -26.40
C GLY A 138 16.93 -17.42 -25.35
N LEU A 139 16.52 -17.35 -24.07
CA LEU A 139 17.39 -17.01 -22.97
C LEU A 139 18.48 -18.05 -22.72
N LYS A 140 18.22 -19.34 -22.94
CA LYS A 140 19.19 -20.41 -22.80
C LYS A 140 20.41 -20.20 -23.73
N ASP A 141 20.16 -19.77 -24.96
CA ASP A 141 21.18 -19.67 -26.01
C ASP A 141 21.83 -18.27 -26.04
N ASN A 142 21.30 -17.31 -25.28
CA ASN A 142 21.82 -15.93 -25.26
C ASN A 142 23.09 -15.81 -24.42
N GLN A 143 24.23 -15.63 -25.09
CA GLN A 143 25.55 -15.51 -24.45
C GLN A 143 25.76 -14.20 -23.67
N GLU A 144 24.91 -13.19 -23.87
CA GLU A 144 24.96 -11.91 -23.15
C GLU A 144 24.34 -12.00 -21.75
N LYS A 145 23.58 -13.06 -21.50
CA LYS A 145 22.95 -13.30 -20.19
C LYS A 145 23.89 -14.05 -19.25
N ASP A 146 23.76 -13.76 -17.96
CA ASP A 146 24.50 -14.42 -16.90
C ASP A 146 24.34 -15.95 -16.97
N LEU A 147 25.38 -16.67 -16.58
CA LEU A 147 25.37 -18.13 -16.56
C LEU A 147 24.17 -18.69 -15.79
N GLU A 148 23.83 -18.10 -14.64
CA GLU A 148 22.71 -18.53 -13.81
C GLU A 148 21.37 -18.44 -14.56
N VAL A 149 21.13 -17.33 -15.28
CA VAL A 149 19.91 -17.14 -16.09
C VAL A 149 19.84 -18.20 -17.19
N ARG A 150 20.94 -18.45 -17.89
CA ARG A 150 21.00 -19.46 -18.96
C ARG A 150 20.79 -20.88 -18.41
N VAL A 151 21.35 -21.18 -17.25
CA VAL A 151 21.15 -22.49 -16.59
C VAL A 151 19.71 -22.66 -16.19
N ARG A 152 19.08 -21.65 -15.53
CA ARG A 152 17.65 -21.70 -15.19
C ARG A 152 16.78 -21.82 -16.43
N ALA A 153 17.07 -21.07 -17.47
CA ALA A 153 16.39 -21.19 -18.78
C ALA A 153 16.54 -22.58 -19.42
N THR A 154 17.60 -23.33 -19.07
CA THR A 154 17.81 -24.71 -19.51
C THR A 154 16.99 -25.72 -18.70
N ILE A 155 16.90 -25.57 -17.36
CA ILE A 155 16.27 -26.57 -16.49
C ILE A 155 14.77 -26.33 -16.27
N ARG A 156 14.30 -25.06 -16.33
CA ARG A 156 12.91 -24.71 -16.05
C ARG A 156 11.90 -25.26 -17.06
N PRO A 157 12.17 -25.32 -18.38
CA PRO A 157 11.26 -25.97 -19.31
C PRO A 157 11.00 -27.44 -18.98
N ASP A 158 12.02 -28.19 -18.52
CA ASP A 158 11.86 -29.57 -18.07
C ASP A 158 10.97 -29.66 -16.82
N LEU A 159 11.18 -28.76 -15.86
CA LEU A 159 10.34 -28.66 -14.68
C LEU A 159 8.89 -28.35 -15.07
N ILE A 160 8.64 -27.39 -15.94
CA ILE A 160 7.29 -27.02 -16.41
C ILE A 160 6.61 -28.22 -17.08
N ARG A 161 7.32 -28.96 -17.94
CA ARG A 161 6.79 -30.19 -18.56
C ARG A 161 6.46 -31.27 -17.53
N GLN A 162 7.30 -31.43 -16.49
CA GLN A 162 7.01 -32.37 -15.38
C GLN A 162 5.75 -31.97 -14.64
N LEU A 163 5.58 -30.67 -14.33
CA LEU A 163 4.39 -30.13 -13.69
C LEU A 163 3.14 -30.29 -14.57
N ALA A 164 3.28 -30.08 -15.87
CA ALA A 164 2.20 -30.29 -16.82
C ALA A 164 1.76 -31.78 -16.88
N LYS A 165 2.71 -32.72 -16.91
CA LYS A 165 2.42 -34.16 -16.80
C LYS A 165 1.70 -34.54 -15.51
N ARG A 166 1.94 -33.83 -14.42
CA ARG A 166 1.26 -33.99 -13.13
C ARG A 166 -0.08 -33.25 -13.04
N GLY A 167 -0.48 -32.55 -14.10
CA GLY A 167 -1.74 -31.79 -14.18
C GLY A 167 -1.75 -30.48 -13.39
N LEU A 168 -0.58 -29.97 -13.00
CA LEU A 168 -0.43 -28.72 -12.21
C LEU A 168 -0.22 -27.49 -13.07
N VAL A 169 0.25 -27.70 -14.29
CA VAL A 169 0.47 -26.64 -15.30
C VAL A 169 -0.31 -26.96 -16.55
N ARG A 170 -0.86 -25.93 -17.18
CA ARG A 170 -1.37 -25.98 -18.56
C ARG A 170 -0.54 -25.00 -19.38
N ILE A 171 0.07 -25.50 -20.45
CA ILE A 171 0.71 -24.67 -21.45
C ILE A 171 -0.38 -24.28 -22.45
N GLY A 172 -0.63 -22.97 -22.55
CA GLY A 172 -1.68 -22.40 -23.40
C GLY A 172 -1.11 -21.95 -24.74
N ASP A 173 -1.79 -22.30 -25.80
CA ASP A 173 -1.54 -21.75 -27.14
C ASP A 173 -1.96 -20.27 -27.14
N THR A 174 -1.13 -19.42 -27.69
CA THR A 174 -1.38 -17.99 -27.79
C THR A 174 -1.97 -17.57 -29.13
N GLY A 175 -1.91 -18.46 -30.14
CA GLY A 175 -2.51 -18.21 -31.47
C GLY A 175 -2.08 -16.91 -32.16
N SER A 176 -1.16 -16.13 -31.61
CA SER A 176 -0.84 -14.79 -32.09
C SER A 176 0.66 -14.57 -32.29
N VAL A 177 0.98 -13.82 -33.34
CA VAL A 177 2.31 -13.28 -33.62
C VAL A 177 2.46 -11.98 -32.78
N GLY A 178 3.39 -11.94 -31.82
CA GLY A 178 3.62 -10.73 -31.03
C GLY A 178 4.49 -10.97 -29.80
N ILE A 179 4.67 -9.92 -28.98
CA ILE A 179 5.39 -9.95 -27.72
C ILE A 179 4.50 -10.55 -26.65
N ALA A 180 5.05 -11.37 -25.73
CA ALA A 180 4.29 -12.05 -24.68
C ALA A 180 3.47 -11.09 -23.80
N ASP A 181 4.02 -9.92 -23.47
CA ASP A 181 3.37 -8.91 -22.66
C ASP A 181 2.08 -8.38 -23.29
N ASP A 182 2.11 -8.04 -24.59
CA ASP A 182 0.93 -7.51 -25.28
C ASP A 182 -0.15 -8.58 -25.39
N HIS A 183 0.25 -9.82 -25.52
CA HIS A 183 -0.66 -10.94 -25.52
C HIS A 183 -1.33 -11.13 -24.16
N LEU A 184 -0.56 -11.07 -23.06
CA LEU A 184 -1.10 -11.12 -21.70
C LEU A 184 -2.09 -9.98 -21.45
N VAL A 185 -1.75 -8.73 -21.80
CA VAL A 185 -2.65 -7.58 -21.64
C VAL A 185 -3.95 -7.77 -22.44
N SER A 186 -3.85 -8.25 -23.70
CA SER A 186 -5.01 -8.51 -24.53
C SER A 186 -5.90 -9.61 -23.95
N LEU A 187 -5.29 -10.69 -23.48
CA LEU A 187 -5.97 -11.81 -22.85
C LEU A 187 -6.68 -11.39 -21.56
N PHE A 188 -6.00 -10.63 -20.69
CA PHE A 188 -6.59 -10.09 -19.46
C PHE A 188 -7.76 -9.15 -19.75
N ARG A 189 -7.68 -8.35 -20.82
CA ARG A 189 -8.80 -7.50 -21.27
C ARG A 189 -10.01 -8.31 -21.71
N GLN A 190 -9.79 -9.40 -22.45
CA GLN A 190 -10.88 -10.23 -22.98
C GLN A 190 -11.55 -11.09 -21.89
N VAL A 191 -10.75 -11.66 -21.00
CA VAL A 191 -11.21 -12.66 -20.03
C VAL A 191 -11.56 -12.03 -18.68
N GLY A 192 -10.88 -10.94 -18.30
CA GLY A 192 -10.99 -10.32 -16.96
C GLY A 192 -12.36 -9.72 -16.65
N ALA A 193 -13.18 -9.45 -17.68
CA ALA A 193 -14.57 -9.02 -17.47
C ALA A 193 -15.45 -10.14 -16.86
N ASN A 194 -15.07 -11.41 -17.04
CA ASN A 194 -15.90 -12.57 -16.69
C ASN A 194 -15.21 -13.55 -15.73
N LYS A 195 -13.94 -13.31 -15.38
CA LYS A 195 -13.14 -14.19 -14.52
C LYS A 195 -12.23 -13.39 -13.61
N SER A 196 -11.99 -13.93 -12.44
CA SER A 196 -10.95 -13.44 -11.53
C SER A 196 -9.59 -14.00 -11.96
N LEU A 197 -8.64 -13.11 -12.24
CA LEU A 197 -7.35 -13.46 -12.84
C LEU A 197 -6.19 -13.05 -11.93
N LEU A 198 -5.22 -13.94 -11.75
CA LEU A 198 -3.94 -13.65 -11.13
C LEU A 198 -2.83 -13.70 -12.17
N LEU A 199 -2.04 -12.64 -12.27
CA LEU A 199 -0.77 -12.64 -12.98
C LEU A 199 0.39 -12.65 -11.98
N ILE A 200 1.30 -13.60 -12.15
CA ILE A 200 2.57 -13.66 -11.44
C ILE A 200 3.66 -13.19 -12.39
N THR A 201 4.21 -12.00 -12.17
CA THR A 201 5.27 -11.43 -13.00
C THR A 201 6.26 -10.61 -12.14
N GLN A 202 7.48 -10.47 -12.64
CA GLN A 202 8.51 -9.58 -12.08
C GLN A 202 8.68 -8.31 -12.94
N ASP A 203 8.02 -8.26 -14.10
CA ASP A 203 8.06 -7.10 -14.96
C ASP A 203 7.17 -5.99 -14.40
N ARG A 204 7.80 -4.83 -14.10
CA ARG A 204 7.11 -3.67 -13.56
C ARG A 204 6.17 -3.05 -14.60
N GLY A 205 6.62 -2.96 -15.86
CA GLY A 205 5.83 -2.36 -16.93
C GLY A 205 4.57 -3.16 -17.21
N LEU A 206 4.69 -4.49 -17.30
CA LEU A 206 3.55 -5.39 -17.45
C LEU A 206 2.62 -5.31 -16.23
N SER A 207 3.17 -5.30 -15.01
CA SER A 207 2.39 -5.15 -13.78
C SER A 207 1.53 -3.90 -13.79
N GLU A 208 2.11 -2.75 -14.13
CA GLU A 208 1.38 -1.47 -14.20
C GLU A 208 0.28 -1.50 -15.26
N ARG A 209 0.56 -2.05 -16.44
CA ARG A 209 -0.43 -2.15 -17.53
C ARG A 209 -1.65 -2.98 -17.10
N ILE A 210 -1.44 -4.12 -16.44
CA ILE A 210 -2.53 -4.98 -15.98
C ILE A 210 -3.31 -4.38 -14.83
N VAL A 211 -2.64 -3.76 -13.82
CA VAL A 211 -3.33 -3.10 -12.70
C VAL A 211 -4.18 -1.91 -13.19
N ARG A 212 -3.66 -1.11 -14.16
CA ARG A 212 -4.45 -0.03 -14.79
C ARG A 212 -5.65 -0.58 -15.54
N LEU A 213 -5.47 -1.66 -16.30
CA LEU A 213 -6.56 -2.34 -16.98
C LEU A 213 -7.63 -2.83 -15.99
N ALA A 214 -7.23 -3.37 -14.83
CA ALA A 214 -8.15 -3.76 -13.77
C ALA A 214 -8.99 -2.57 -13.28
N GLN A 215 -8.33 -1.45 -12.99
CA GLN A 215 -9.00 -0.21 -12.55
C GLN A 215 -9.94 0.38 -13.63
N GLU A 216 -9.59 0.25 -14.92
CA GLU A 216 -10.45 0.67 -16.02
C GLU A 216 -11.72 -0.18 -16.10
N LEU A 217 -11.59 -1.50 -15.97
CA LEU A 217 -12.73 -2.42 -16.02
C LEU A 217 -13.64 -2.30 -14.80
N GLU A 218 -13.08 -2.04 -13.61
CA GLU A 218 -13.87 -1.78 -12.40
C GLU A 218 -14.74 -0.51 -12.51
N LYS A 219 -14.27 0.50 -13.24
CA LYS A 219 -15.01 1.76 -13.47
C LYS A 219 -16.12 1.63 -14.52
N GLN A 220 -16.10 0.59 -15.34
CA GLN A 220 -17.16 0.38 -16.33
C GLN A 220 -18.45 -0.03 -15.61
N PRO A 221 -19.60 0.56 -15.98
CA PRO A 221 -20.87 0.17 -15.39
C PRO A 221 -21.09 -1.31 -15.70
N LYS A 222 -21.13 -2.15 -14.65
CA LYS A 222 -21.46 -3.56 -14.81
C LYS A 222 -22.82 -3.64 -15.47
N VAL A 223 -22.87 -4.11 -16.72
CA VAL A 223 -24.11 -4.40 -17.40
C VAL A 223 -24.76 -5.52 -16.61
N LYS A 224 -25.76 -5.19 -15.78
CA LYS A 224 -26.59 -6.20 -15.12
C LYS A 224 -27.25 -6.96 -16.25
N GLU A 225 -26.80 -8.20 -16.50
CA GLU A 225 -27.57 -9.12 -17.31
C GLU A 225 -28.94 -9.24 -16.62
N ASP A 226 -29.98 -8.76 -17.28
CA ASP A 226 -31.35 -9.00 -16.85
C ASP A 226 -31.66 -10.49 -17.03
N LEU A 227 -31.12 -11.29 -16.10
CA LEU A 227 -31.43 -12.70 -16.03
C LEU A 227 -32.93 -12.85 -15.80
N PRO A 228 -33.63 -13.64 -16.60
CA PRO A 228 -35.02 -13.95 -16.39
C PRO A 228 -35.26 -14.34 -14.94
N TRP A 229 -36.36 -13.85 -14.34
CA TRP A 229 -36.70 -14.02 -12.92
C TRP A 229 -36.60 -15.48 -12.43
N TRP A 230 -36.89 -16.46 -13.29
CA TRP A 230 -36.81 -17.88 -12.97
C TRP A 230 -35.36 -18.37 -12.79
N LYS A 231 -34.37 -17.79 -13.49
CA LYS A 231 -32.94 -18.08 -13.23
C LYS A 231 -32.46 -17.51 -11.90
N LYS A 232 -33.05 -16.43 -11.41
CA LYS A 232 -32.75 -15.85 -10.08
C LYS A 232 -33.22 -16.75 -8.93
N ILE A 233 -34.31 -17.53 -9.13
CA ILE A 233 -34.88 -18.42 -8.10
C ILE A 233 -34.05 -19.70 -7.95
N PHE A 234 -33.43 -20.19 -9.02
CA PHE A 234 -32.68 -21.46 -9.02
C PHE A 234 -31.18 -21.28 -8.78
N LYS A 235 -30.68 -20.03 -8.61
CA LYS A 235 -29.32 -19.82 -8.15
C LYS A 235 -29.20 -20.27 -6.70
N SER A 236 -28.31 -21.25 -6.46
CA SER A 236 -27.97 -21.66 -5.09
C SER A 236 -27.39 -20.47 -4.31
N LYS A 237 -27.50 -20.48 -2.97
CA LYS A 237 -26.93 -19.44 -2.11
C LYS A 237 -25.41 -19.24 -2.34
N GLU A 238 -24.71 -20.26 -2.84
CA GLU A 238 -23.28 -20.22 -3.21
C GLU A 238 -23.03 -19.45 -4.52
N GLU A 239 -24.02 -19.42 -5.45
CA GLU A 239 -23.94 -18.63 -6.69
C GLU A 239 -24.42 -17.17 -6.52
N GLN A 240 -24.99 -16.81 -5.36
CA GLN A 240 -25.41 -15.44 -5.04
C GLN A 240 -24.27 -14.55 -4.50
N HIS A 241 -23.07 -15.09 -4.21
CA HIS A 241 -21.90 -14.28 -4.19
C HIS A 241 -21.66 -13.80 -5.63
N GLU A 242 -22.14 -12.58 -5.92
CA GLU A 242 -21.64 -11.81 -7.07
C GLU A 242 -20.10 -11.90 -6.95
N HIS A 243 -19.50 -12.79 -7.74
CA HIS A 243 -18.05 -12.85 -7.88
C HIS A 243 -17.65 -11.50 -8.48
N ASP A 244 -17.23 -10.58 -7.65
CA ASP A 244 -16.53 -9.41 -8.11
C ASP A 244 -15.28 -9.89 -8.84
N HIS A 245 -15.40 -10.02 -10.17
CA HIS A 245 -14.28 -10.42 -11.01
C HIS A 245 -13.17 -9.40 -10.80
N HIS A 246 -12.03 -9.86 -10.36
CA HIS A 246 -10.92 -8.99 -10.06
C HIS A 246 -9.65 -9.50 -10.72
N MET A 247 -8.85 -8.58 -11.16
CA MET A 247 -7.52 -8.87 -11.69
C MET A 247 -6.47 -8.41 -10.69
N VAL A 248 -5.58 -9.31 -10.35
CA VAL A 248 -4.50 -9.04 -9.40
C VAL A 248 -3.17 -9.40 -10.04
N VAL A 249 -2.18 -8.57 -9.78
CA VAL A 249 -0.80 -8.83 -10.17
C VAL A 249 0.03 -9.01 -8.90
N CYS A 250 0.83 -10.08 -8.89
CA CYS A 250 1.78 -10.35 -7.81
C CYS A 250 3.17 -10.57 -8.37
N LYS A 251 4.20 -10.26 -7.56
CA LYS A 251 5.56 -10.75 -7.79
C LYS A 251 5.87 -11.89 -6.82
N LEU A 252 6.80 -12.75 -7.21
CA LEU A 252 7.42 -13.70 -6.30
C LEU A 252 8.56 -13.02 -5.55
N VAL A 253 8.63 -13.25 -4.26
CA VAL A 253 9.74 -12.84 -3.40
C VAL A 253 10.35 -14.05 -2.71
N GLU A 254 11.27 -13.83 -1.78
CA GLU A 254 11.94 -14.89 -1.02
C GLU A 254 10.95 -15.96 -0.54
N GLU A 255 11.40 -17.21 -0.55
CA GLU A 255 10.59 -18.38 -0.20
C GLU A 255 9.34 -18.59 -1.07
N GLY A 256 9.29 -17.97 -2.26
CA GLY A 256 8.18 -18.10 -3.20
C GLY A 256 6.90 -17.39 -2.76
N ARG A 257 6.97 -16.45 -1.84
CA ARG A 257 5.82 -15.69 -1.36
C ARG A 257 5.30 -14.73 -2.43
N LEU A 258 3.98 -14.58 -2.48
CA LEU A 258 3.32 -13.65 -3.40
C LEU A 258 3.17 -12.28 -2.73
N LYS A 259 3.66 -11.22 -3.40
CA LYS A 259 3.41 -9.84 -3.01
C LYS A 259 2.59 -9.13 -4.08
N ARG A 260 1.44 -8.59 -3.69
CA ARG A 260 0.52 -7.90 -4.59
C ARG A 260 1.09 -6.56 -5.04
N CYS A 261 0.88 -6.25 -6.31
CA CYS A 261 1.17 -4.94 -6.91
C CYS A 261 0.01 -3.97 -6.66
N TYR A 262 0.34 -2.74 -6.25
CA TYR A 262 -0.61 -1.63 -6.10
C TYR A 262 -0.10 -0.43 -6.88
N ILE A 263 -1.02 0.36 -7.43
CA ILE A 263 -0.69 1.67 -7.98
C ILE A 263 -1.17 2.72 -6.97
N CYS A 264 -0.24 3.56 -6.53
CA CYS A 264 -0.57 4.68 -5.65
C CYS A 264 -1.39 5.71 -6.43
N PRO A 265 -2.59 6.11 -5.96
CA PRO A 265 -3.45 7.05 -6.67
C PRO A 265 -2.86 8.46 -6.75
N GLU A 266 -1.96 8.83 -5.82
CA GLU A 266 -1.35 10.16 -5.78
C GLU A 266 -0.19 10.31 -6.77
N CYS A 267 0.83 9.43 -6.71
CA CYS A 267 1.99 9.52 -7.60
C CYS A 267 1.86 8.68 -8.87
N ASN A 268 0.84 7.82 -8.95
CA ASN A 268 0.56 6.95 -10.10
C ASN A 268 1.69 5.94 -10.41
N GLU A 269 2.54 5.63 -9.40
CA GLU A 269 3.61 4.64 -9.49
C GLU A 269 3.19 3.32 -8.84
N SER A 270 3.82 2.21 -9.27
CA SER A 270 3.56 0.86 -8.76
C SER A 270 4.43 0.53 -7.55
N TYR A 271 3.82 -0.09 -6.54
CA TYR A 271 4.46 -0.50 -5.29
C TYR A 271 4.04 -1.92 -4.90
N TYR A 272 4.93 -2.61 -4.21
CA TYR A 272 4.68 -3.93 -3.63
C TYR A 272 4.83 -3.94 -2.11
N ASP A 273 5.47 -2.92 -1.56
CA ASP A 273 5.83 -2.78 -0.15
C ASP A 273 5.58 -1.32 0.27
N ASP A 274 5.64 -1.04 1.57
CA ASP A 274 5.49 0.28 2.15
C ASP A 274 4.15 0.95 1.75
N LEU A 275 3.07 0.21 1.97
CA LEU A 275 1.71 0.60 1.64
C LEU A 275 0.94 0.95 2.92
N HIS A 276 0.22 2.08 2.87
CA HIS A 276 -0.55 2.60 3.99
C HIS A 276 -2.00 2.81 3.57
N ASP A 277 -2.92 2.29 4.38
CA ASP A 277 -4.35 2.54 4.18
C ASP A 277 -4.72 3.91 4.78
N CYS A 278 -5.27 4.77 3.95
CA CYS A 278 -5.79 6.09 4.30
C CYS A 278 -7.25 6.18 3.84
N GLU A 279 -8.19 5.96 4.75
CA GLU A 279 -9.64 6.10 4.50
C GLU A 279 -10.12 5.29 3.28
N GLY A 280 -9.59 4.06 3.11
CA GLY A 280 -9.91 3.17 2.01
C GLY A 280 -9.09 3.40 0.73
N MET A 281 -8.12 4.32 0.75
CA MET A 281 -7.13 4.49 -0.31
C MET A 281 -5.79 3.92 0.12
N VAL A 282 -5.17 3.12 -0.73
CA VAL A 282 -3.83 2.56 -0.47
C VAL A 282 -2.79 3.49 -1.07
N LEU A 283 -2.02 4.18 -0.21
CA LEU A 283 -0.93 5.08 -0.59
C LEU A 283 0.43 4.41 -0.41
N CYS A 284 1.41 4.80 -1.22
CA CYS A 284 2.81 4.47 -0.96
C CYS A 284 3.35 5.28 0.22
N GLY A 285 4.40 4.79 0.90
CA GLY A 285 4.97 5.44 2.08
C GLY A 285 5.33 6.90 1.86
N ARG A 286 5.88 7.26 0.70
CA ARG A 286 6.21 8.65 0.37
C ARG A 286 4.96 9.54 0.34
N CYS A 287 3.94 9.17 -0.43
CA CYS A 287 2.71 9.97 -0.52
C CYS A 287 1.95 10.01 0.82
N TYR A 288 2.01 8.93 1.59
CA TYR A 288 1.46 8.90 2.95
C TYR A 288 2.15 9.91 3.88
N LEU A 289 3.48 9.97 3.86
CA LEU A 289 4.24 10.94 4.66
C LEU A 289 3.95 12.38 4.22
N ASP A 290 3.92 12.63 2.90
CA ASP A 290 3.58 13.95 2.35
C ASP A 290 2.18 14.40 2.80
N LEU A 291 1.19 13.48 2.78
CA LEU A 291 -0.16 13.75 3.26
C LEU A 291 -0.16 14.11 4.76
N LYS A 292 0.53 13.32 5.59
CA LYS A 292 0.63 13.58 7.03
C LYS A 292 1.32 14.91 7.35
N GLU A 293 2.33 15.28 6.58
CA GLU A 293 2.98 16.58 6.73
C GLU A 293 2.04 17.74 6.34
N GLN A 294 1.24 17.59 5.28
CA GLN A 294 0.24 18.57 4.90
C GLN A 294 -0.85 18.72 5.97
N GLU A 295 -1.37 17.61 6.52
CA GLU A 295 -2.32 17.64 7.63
C GLU A 295 -1.74 18.37 8.85
N ALA A 296 -0.51 18.07 9.24
CA ALA A 296 0.16 18.73 10.36
C ALA A 296 0.32 20.25 10.14
N ARG A 297 0.73 20.66 8.93
CA ARG A 297 0.83 22.09 8.55
C ARG A 297 -0.53 22.78 8.61
N GLN A 298 -1.60 22.10 8.17
CA GLN A 298 -2.95 22.66 8.20
C GLN A 298 -3.49 22.81 9.61
N VAL A 299 -3.23 21.84 10.50
CA VAL A 299 -3.58 21.93 11.92
C VAL A 299 -2.85 23.10 12.58
N GLU A 300 -1.55 23.27 12.32
CA GLU A 300 -0.78 24.39 12.86
C GLU A 300 -1.26 25.75 12.32
N ALA A 301 -1.58 25.84 11.04
CA ALA A 301 -2.14 27.04 10.43
C ALA A 301 -3.51 27.41 11.05
N ASN A 302 -4.38 26.43 11.25
CA ASN A 302 -5.68 26.62 11.89
C ASN A 302 -5.53 27.02 13.36
N LYS A 303 -4.55 26.48 14.07
CA LYS A 303 -4.23 26.89 15.45
C LYS A 303 -3.78 28.35 15.50
N LYS A 304 -2.84 28.75 14.63
CA LYS A 304 -2.38 30.15 14.53
C LYS A 304 -3.52 31.12 14.18
N LYS A 305 -4.43 30.69 13.30
CA LYS A 305 -5.61 31.49 12.94
C LYS A 305 -6.54 31.70 14.12
N ARG A 306 -6.84 30.65 14.87
CA ARG A 306 -7.66 30.74 16.10
C ARG A 306 -7.02 31.63 17.17
N GLU A 307 -5.71 31.52 17.38
CA GLU A 307 -4.98 32.37 18.32
C GLU A 307 -5.01 33.86 17.88
N ALA A 308 -4.91 34.13 16.59
CA ALA A 308 -5.04 35.49 16.06
C ALA A 308 -6.47 36.04 16.20
N GLU A 309 -7.48 35.23 15.96
CA GLU A 309 -8.90 35.60 16.16
C GLU A 309 -9.19 35.92 17.63
N LEU A 310 -8.72 35.09 18.55
CA LEU A 310 -8.85 35.34 20.00
C LEU A 310 -8.19 36.65 20.44
N LYS A 311 -6.96 36.92 19.99
CA LYS A 311 -6.26 38.18 20.30
C LYS A 311 -7.01 39.40 19.72
N ALA A 312 -7.55 39.27 18.53
CA ALA A 312 -8.33 40.35 17.92
C ALA A 312 -9.65 40.61 18.65
N GLU A 313 -10.26 39.56 19.19
CA GLU A 313 -11.47 39.67 20.00
C GLU A 313 -11.18 40.30 21.40
N GLU A 314 -10.11 39.90 22.06
CA GLU A 314 -9.64 40.50 23.29
C GLU A 314 -9.30 42.02 23.12
N GLU A 315 -8.69 42.37 21.99
CA GLU A 315 -8.42 43.77 21.67
C GLU A 315 -9.70 44.58 21.41
N ARG A 316 -10.70 43.98 20.73
CA ARG A 316 -12.01 44.62 20.58
C ARG A 316 -12.71 44.82 21.90
N GLN A 317 -12.71 43.83 22.78
CA GLN A 317 -13.31 43.93 24.10
C GLN A 317 -12.62 45.04 24.94
N ARG A 318 -11.28 45.12 24.92
CA ARG A 318 -10.56 46.18 25.58
C ARG A 318 -10.95 47.58 25.05
N LYS A 319 -11.07 47.73 23.74
CA LYS A 319 -11.49 49.01 23.15
C LYS A 319 -12.92 49.39 23.53
N LEU A 320 -13.83 48.42 23.61
CA LEU A 320 -15.18 48.64 24.08
C LEU A 320 -15.23 49.05 25.57
N GLU A 321 -14.46 48.38 26.43
CA GLU A 321 -14.34 48.75 27.86
C GLU A 321 -13.75 50.13 28.04
N GLU A 322 -12.73 50.52 27.26
CA GLU A 322 -12.15 51.86 27.32
C GLU A 322 -13.17 52.94 26.84
N GLU A 323 -13.94 52.65 25.80
CA GLU A 323 -14.99 53.56 25.33
C GLU A 323 -16.13 53.68 26.34
N GLU A 324 -16.53 52.61 26.99
CA GLU A 324 -17.56 52.60 28.05
C GLU A 324 -17.10 53.42 29.25
N LYS A 325 -15.84 53.24 29.69
CA LYS A 325 -15.24 54.06 30.76
C LYS A 325 -15.16 55.54 30.38
N ARG A 326 -14.89 55.89 29.13
CA ARG A 326 -14.90 57.30 28.67
C ARG A 326 -16.32 57.87 28.74
N LEU A 327 -17.31 57.13 28.26
CA LEU A 327 -18.72 57.56 28.29
C LEU A 327 -19.22 57.71 29.75
N GLU A 328 -18.86 56.84 30.64
CA GLU A 328 -19.17 56.96 32.09
C GLU A 328 -18.51 58.21 32.72
N ALA A 329 -17.21 58.45 32.39
CA ALA A 329 -16.53 59.66 32.85
C ALA A 329 -17.16 60.95 32.30
N GLU A 330 -17.61 60.95 31.05
CA GLU A 330 -18.35 62.09 30.48
C GLU A 330 -19.72 62.29 31.13
N ARG A 331 -20.48 61.22 31.37
CA ARG A 331 -21.77 61.28 32.09
C ARG A 331 -21.59 61.81 33.50
N SER A 332 -20.52 61.34 34.22
CA SER A 332 -20.23 61.84 35.54
C SER A 332 -19.90 63.35 35.56
N LYS A 333 -19.09 63.82 34.57
CA LYS A 333 -18.79 65.27 34.41
C LYS A 333 -20.04 66.08 34.10
N GLN A 334 -20.91 65.60 33.25
CA GLN A 334 -22.17 66.26 32.95
C GLN A 334 -23.10 66.33 34.16
N THR A 335 -23.18 65.26 34.93
CA THR A 335 -23.98 65.23 36.17
C THR A 335 -23.43 66.18 37.23
N VAL A 336 -22.12 66.27 37.38
CA VAL A 336 -21.47 67.28 38.29
C VAL A 336 -21.70 68.69 37.77
N ALA A 337 -21.57 68.94 36.47
CA ALA A 337 -21.84 70.28 35.90
C ALA A 337 -23.30 70.69 36.09
N GLN A 338 -24.26 69.78 35.90
CA GLN A 338 -25.68 70.04 36.13
C GLN A 338 -25.95 70.33 37.67
N ARG A 339 -25.33 69.62 38.56
CA ARG A 339 -25.45 69.87 40.02
C ARG A 339 -24.87 71.25 40.40
N LEU A 340 -23.73 71.61 39.84
CA LEU A 340 -23.14 72.94 40.05
C LEU A 340 -24.01 74.06 39.51
N GLU A 341 -24.60 73.88 38.33
CA GLU A 341 -25.54 74.87 37.74
C GLU A 341 -26.81 74.99 38.57
N GLN A 342 -27.36 73.86 39.05
CA GLN A 342 -28.49 73.90 40.00
C GLN A 342 -28.14 74.59 41.29
N GLN A 343 -26.96 74.39 41.91
CA GLN A 343 -26.49 75.08 43.09
C GLN A 343 -26.34 76.60 42.80
N ARG A 344 -25.73 76.95 41.69
CA ARG A 344 -25.62 78.36 41.26
C ARG A 344 -26.97 79.03 41.08
N LYS A 345 -27.94 78.35 40.44
CA LYS A 345 -29.33 78.85 40.31
C LYS A 345 -30.00 79.03 41.71
N LYS A 346 -29.77 78.04 42.61
CA LYS A 346 -30.29 78.19 43.99
C LYS A 346 -29.65 79.38 44.78
N LEU A 347 -28.33 79.59 44.71
CA LEU A 347 -27.63 80.69 45.31
C LEU A 347 -28.10 82.03 44.71
N LEU A 348 -28.28 82.11 43.40
CA LEU A 348 -28.80 83.31 42.76
C LEU A 348 -30.24 83.62 43.24
N ARG A 349 -31.11 82.60 43.41
CA ARG A 349 -32.47 82.81 43.94
C ARG A 349 -32.42 83.32 45.44
N ILE A 350 -31.56 82.73 46.25
CA ILE A 350 -31.38 83.13 47.65
C ILE A 350 -30.84 84.58 47.69
N GLY A 351 -29.88 84.92 46.83
CA GLY A 351 -29.34 86.29 46.77
C GLY A 351 -30.41 87.27 46.30
N LEU A 352 -31.21 86.92 45.31
CA LEU A 352 -32.30 87.79 44.84
C LEU A 352 -33.38 88.04 45.86
N THR A 353 -33.66 87.07 46.75
CA THR A 353 -34.65 87.22 47.82
C THR A 353 -34.08 87.88 49.06
N ALA A 354 -32.81 87.69 49.34
CA ALA A 354 -32.12 88.26 50.44
C ALA A 354 -31.79 89.77 50.27
N LEU A 355 -31.48 90.15 48.99
CA LEU A 355 -31.09 91.51 48.65
C LEU A 355 -32.16 92.57 49.07
N PRO A 356 -33.46 92.41 48.72
CA PRO A 356 -34.47 93.40 49.17
C PRO A 356 -34.66 93.40 50.69
N ILE A 357 -34.52 92.25 51.33
CA ILE A 357 -34.60 92.16 52.81
C ILE A 357 -33.44 92.92 53.50
N VAL A 358 -32.21 92.72 53.01
CA VAL A 358 -31.05 93.43 53.50
C VAL A 358 -31.13 94.92 53.22
N LEU A 359 -31.65 95.32 52.04
CA LEU A 359 -31.90 96.74 51.72
C LEU A 359 -32.96 97.34 52.58
N LEU A 360 -34.04 96.61 52.87
CA LEU A 360 -35.08 97.03 53.77
C LEU A 360 -34.58 97.21 55.19
N LEU A 361 -33.76 96.28 55.71
CA LEU A 361 -33.11 96.39 56.98
C LEU A 361 -32.10 97.56 57.05
N LEU A 362 -31.37 97.84 56.01
CA LEU A 362 -30.49 99.01 55.89
C LEU A 362 -31.28 100.31 55.89
N ILE A 363 -32.41 100.38 55.20
CA ILE A 363 -33.28 101.56 55.23
C ILE A 363 -33.86 101.75 56.61
N LEU A 364 -34.30 100.68 57.30
CA LEU A 364 -34.82 100.77 58.65
C LEU A 364 -33.77 101.22 59.64
N LEU A 365 -32.52 100.74 59.48
CA LEU A 365 -31.42 101.17 60.33
C LEU A 365 -31.10 102.65 60.11
N LEU A 366 -31.15 103.14 58.86
CA LEU A 366 -30.94 104.57 58.54
C LEU A 366 -32.07 105.46 59.09
N LEU A 367 -33.29 104.95 59.19
CA LEU A 367 -34.45 105.70 59.75
C LEU A 367 -34.40 105.70 61.28
N ILE A 368 -33.68 104.81 61.96
CA ILE A 368 -33.48 104.80 63.38
C ILE A 368 -32.33 105.72 63.79
N LEU A 369 -31.37 106.01 62.92
CA LEU A 369 -30.21 106.82 63.11
C LEU A 369 -30.43 108.31 62.72
N LEU A 370 -31.53 108.64 62.16
CA LEU A 370 -32.02 110.07 61.91
C LEU A 370 -33.02 110.41 62.99
#